data_fd67e05a0809c581e569dadc6c381bc0
#
_entry.id   fd67e05a0809c581e569dadc6c381bc0
#
_cell.length_a   1.000
_cell.length_b   1.000
_cell.length_c   1.000
_cell.angle_alpha   90.00
_cell.angle_beta   90.00
_cell.angle_gamma   90.00
#
_symmetry.space_group_name_H-M   'P 1'
#
loop_
_entity.id
_entity.type
_entity.pdbx_description
1 polymer ?
#
loop_
_entity_poly.entity_id
_entity_poly.type
_entity_poly.pdbx_seq_one_letter_code
_entity_poly.pdbx_strand_id
1 'polypeptide(L)'
;EITVKDCYLEAEAGALMSQVAKTAKEHGLTGLEFAAGIPGTVGGGAVMNAGAYGGEMSQVVSTVTVVNRNGEIMELDNGTMEFGYRTSVIQNQPFVVTKVTFRLEQGDPEQIAEKMADLAKRRRENNRWSIPAQAAHLSAPRDILRDN
;
A
#
# COMPACT_ATOMS: atom_id res chain seq x y z
N GLU A 1 14.99 2.95 -0.02
CA GLU A 1 15.24 4.34 0.34
C GLU A 1 14.00 5.19 0.12
N ILE A 2 13.73 6.13 1.02
CA ILE A 2 12.55 7.00 0.94
C ILE A 2 13.03 8.45 1.02
N THR A 3 12.60 9.26 0.05
CA THR A 3 12.98 10.66 -0.04
C THR A 3 11.73 11.54 -0.08
N VAL A 4 11.74 12.63 0.69
CA VAL A 4 10.61 13.57 0.71
C VAL A 4 11.08 14.91 0.21
N LYS A 5 10.30 15.51 -0.69
CA LYS A 5 10.53 16.86 -1.18
C LYS A 5 9.19 17.54 -1.36
N ASP A 6 8.95 18.60 -0.60
CA ASP A 6 7.66 19.29 -0.56
C ASP A 6 6.55 18.29 -0.23
N CYS A 7 5.54 18.16 -1.07
CA CYS A 7 4.45 17.22 -0.85
C CYS A 7 4.63 15.90 -1.60
N TYR A 8 5.80 15.68 -2.18
CA TYR A 8 6.09 14.44 -2.89
C TYR A 8 6.95 13.54 -2.03
N LEU A 9 6.57 12.27 -1.98
CA LEU A 9 7.33 11.23 -1.29
C LEU A 9 7.70 10.17 -2.32
N GLU A 10 8.97 9.92 -2.47
CA GLU A 10 9.48 8.95 -3.43
C GLU A 10 10.06 7.76 -2.67
N ALA A 11 9.63 6.57 -3.00
CA ALA A 11 10.07 5.35 -2.32
C ALA A 11 10.48 4.29 -3.33
N GLU A 12 11.57 3.60 -3.03
CA GLU A 12 11.97 2.45 -3.83
C GLU A 12 10.98 1.31 -3.61
N ALA A 13 10.85 0.46 -4.61
CA ALA A 13 9.84 -0.59 -4.60
C ALA A 13 9.94 -1.54 -3.40
N GLY A 14 11.15 -1.72 -2.88
CA GLY A 14 11.37 -2.61 -1.74
C GLY A 14 11.03 -2.00 -0.38
N ALA A 15 10.74 -0.70 -0.32
CA ALA A 15 10.33 -0.09 0.94
C ALA A 15 8.99 -0.67 1.37
N LEU A 16 8.77 -0.73 2.68
CA LEU A 16 7.52 -1.26 3.21
C LEU A 16 6.44 -0.19 3.22
N MET A 17 5.19 -0.63 3.04
CA MET A 17 4.05 0.28 3.11
C MET A 17 4.02 1.01 4.46
N SER A 18 4.33 0.29 5.55
CA SER A 18 4.37 0.91 6.87
C SER A 18 5.46 1.98 6.98
N GLN A 19 6.56 1.80 6.27
CA GLN A 19 7.66 2.78 6.31
C GLN A 19 7.29 4.08 5.60
N VAL A 20 6.60 3.99 4.45
CA VAL A 20 6.19 5.21 3.77
C VAL A 20 5.11 5.94 4.55
N ALA A 21 4.21 5.21 5.21
CA ALA A 21 3.20 5.84 6.06
C ALA A 21 3.85 6.59 7.23
N LYS A 22 4.84 5.96 7.86
CA LYS A 22 5.55 6.58 8.98
C LYS A 22 6.31 7.82 8.52
N THR A 23 7.00 7.72 7.38
CA THR A 23 7.77 8.85 6.86
C THR A 23 6.86 10.03 6.51
N ALA A 24 5.71 9.76 5.89
CA ALA A 24 4.75 10.82 5.59
C ALA A 24 4.27 11.50 6.86
N LYS A 25 3.96 10.71 7.89
CA LYS A 25 3.54 11.26 9.18
C LYS A 25 4.63 12.15 9.77
N GLU A 26 5.87 11.71 9.73
CA GLU A 26 6.98 12.47 10.29
C GLU A 26 7.19 13.80 9.58
N HIS A 27 6.76 13.91 8.34
CA HIS A 27 6.88 15.13 7.56
C HIS A 27 5.58 15.92 7.49
N GLY A 28 4.56 15.54 8.28
CA GLY A 28 3.30 16.26 8.31
C GLY A 28 2.49 16.14 7.05
N LEU A 29 2.63 15.04 6.31
CA LEU A 29 1.93 14.82 5.06
C LEU A 29 0.80 13.82 5.25
N THR A 30 -0.39 14.17 4.77
CA THR A 30 -1.56 13.31 4.88
C THR A 30 -1.83 12.64 3.53
N GLY A 31 -2.45 11.48 3.57
CA GLY A 31 -2.81 10.70 2.40
C GLY A 31 -2.38 9.25 2.48
N LEU A 32 -1.36 8.92 3.28
CA LEU A 32 -0.84 7.57 3.39
C LEU A 32 -1.18 6.88 4.71
N GLU A 33 -2.10 7.45 5.48
CA GLU A 33 -2.47 6.85 6.77
C GLU A 33 -2.98 5.42 6.62
N PHE A 34 -3.71 5.14 5.53
CA PHE A 34 -4.26 3.80 5.30
C PHE A 34 -3.15 2.75 5.14
N ALA A 35 -1.97 3.18 4.70
CA ALA A 35 -0.88 2.25 4.37
C ALA A 35 -0.17 1.69 5.59
N ALA A 36 -0.35 2.31 6.75
CA ALA A 36 0.41 1.96 7.95
C ALA A 36 0.27 0.50 8.35
N GLY A 37 -0.89 -0.08 8.12
CA GLY A 37 -1.15 -1.47 8.51
C GLY A 37 -1.22 -2.45 7.37
N ILE A 38 -0.95 -2.01 6.14
CA ILE A 38 -0.95 -2.92 5.00
C ILE A 38 0.39 -3.64 4.94
N PRO A 39 0.40 -4.96 5.04
CA PRO A 39 1.66 -5.69 4.91
C PRO A 39 2.16 -5.66 3.47
N GLY A 40 3.48 -5.65 3.31
CA GLY A 40 4.06 -5.73 1.98
C GLY A 40 4.83 -4.50 1.59
N THR A 41 5.30 -4.53 0.35
CA THR A 41 6.16 -3.49 -0.20
C THR A 41 5.38 -2.46 -0.99
N VAL A 42 6.01 -1.31 -1.19
CA VAL A 42 5.46 -0.24 -2.00
C VAL A 42 5.25 -0.70 -3.45
N GLY A 43 6.21 -1.44 -4.00
CA GLY A 43 6.07 -1.96 -5.36
C GLY A 43 4.88 -2.88 -5.52
N GLY A 44 4.73 -3.83 -4.59
CA GLY A 44 3.57 -4.71 -4.61
C GLY A 44 2.27 -3.96 -4.42
N GLY A 45 2.28 -2.94 -3.56
CA GLY A 45 1.11 -2.10 -3.37
C GLY A 45 0.68 -1.38 -4.63
N ALA A 46 1.66 -0.88 -5.39
CA ALA A 46 1.35 -0.21 -6.65
C ALA A 46 0.75 -1.18 -7.68
N VAL A 47 1.31 -2.39 -7.76
CA VAL A 47 0.81 -3.38 -8.72
C VAL A 47 -0.63 -3.75 -8.43
N MET A 48 -0.97 -3.92 -7.15
CA MET A 48 -2.28 -4.40 -6.72
C MET A 48 -3.25 -3.28 -6.37
N ASN A 49 -2.84 -2.02 -6.50
CA ASN A 49 -3.64 -0.90 -6.01
C ASN A 49 -4.11 -1.16 -4.58
N ALA A 50 -3.15 -1.38 -3.69
CA ALA A 50 -3.44 -1.75 -2.32
C ALA A 50 -4.28 -0.68 -1.62
N GLY A 51 -5.18 -1.12 -0.77
CA GLY A 51 -6.05 -0.19 -0.06
C GLY A 51 -6.62 -0.78 1.21
N ALA A 52 -7.11 0.10 2.07
CA ALA A 52 -7.76 -0.29 3.32
C ALA A 52 -8.52 0.92 3.87
N TYR A 53 -9.69 0.65 4.43
CA TYR A 53 -10.47 1.65 5.18
C TYR A 53 -10.69 2.94 4.39
N GLY A 54 -11.07 2.80 3.13
CA GLY A 54 -11.43 3.95 2.30
C GLY A 54 -10.27 4.62 1.60
N GLY A 55 -9.02 4.21 1.89
CA GLY A 55 -7.85 4.75 1.20
C GLY A 55 -7.24 3.70 0.29
N GLU A 56 -6.66 4.13 -0.81
CA GLU A 56 -5.96 3.21 -1.70
C GLU A 56 -4.90 3.94 -2.50
N MET A 57 -4.00 3.15 -3.08
CA MET A 57 -2.84 3.69 -3.80
C MET A 57 -3.24 4.62 -4.94
N SER A 58 -4.34 4.32 -5.63
CA SER A 58 -4.77 5.14 -6.77
C SER A 58 -5.03 6.59 -6.39
N GLN A 59 -5.33 6.85 -5.12
CA GLN A 59 -5.64 8.20 -4.66
C GLN A 59 -4.40 9.06 -4.46
N VAL A 60 -3.24 8.45 -4.26
CA VAL A 60 -2.04 9.19 -3.85
C VAL A 60 -0.84 8.95 -4.76
N VAL A 61 -0.87 7.95 -5.63
CA VAL A 61 0.25 7.68 -6.54
C VAL A 61 0.27 8.72 -7.65
N SER A 62 1.42 9.38 -7.80
CA SER A 62 1.65 10.31 -8.90
C SER A 62 2.24 9.61 -10.10
N THR A 63 3.37 8.91 -9.89
CA THR A 63 4.04 8.16 -10.95
C THR A 63 4.61 6.88 -10.40
N VAL A 64 4.74 5.88 -11.29
CA VAL A 64 5.40 4.61 -10.97
C VAL A 64 6.51 4.43 -11.98
N THR A 65 7.73 4.24 -11.51
CA THR A 65 8.86 3.97 -12.38
C THR A 65 9.02 2.47 -12.53
N VAL A 66 9.06 2.01 -13.77
CA VAL A 66 9.16 0.58 -14.08
C VAL A 66 10.29 0.34 -15.07
N VAL A 67 10.75 -0.91 -15.11
CA VAL A 67 11.70 -1.37 -16.12
C VAL A 67 10.98 -2.43 -16.94
N ASN A 68 11.00 -2.29 -18.26
CA ASN A 68 10.34 -3.25 -19.12
C ASN A 68 11.27 -4.43 -19.45
N ARG A 69 10.77 -5.36 -20.26
CA ARG A 69 11.52 -6.56 -20.59
C ARG A 69 12.84 -6.27 -21.30
N ASN A 70 12.91 -5.15 -22.01
CA ASN A 70 14.10 -4.74 -22.74
C ASN A 70 15.11 -3.98 -21.88
N GLY A 71 14.82 -3.79 -20.60
CA GLY A 71 15.68 -3.04 -19.71
C GLY A 71 15.47 -1.53 -19.78
N GLU A 72 14.43 -1.07 -20.45
CA GLU A 72 14.14 0.34 -20.58
C GLU A 72 13.37 0.84 -19.37
N ILE A 73 13.76 2.03 -18.90
CA ILE A 73 13.12 2.67 -17.74
C ILE A 73 11.99 3.55 -18.24
N MET A 74 10.79 3.37 -17.66
CA MET A 74 9.61 4.12 -18.05
C MET A 74 8.94 4.67 -16.81
N GLU A 75 8.32 5.85 -16.93
CA GLU A 75 7.49 6.41 -15.87
C GLU A 75 6.03 6.37 -16.30
N LEU A 76 5.20 5.75 -15.49
CA LEU A 76 3.77 5.64 -15.75
C LEU A 76 3.04 6.55 -14.78
N ASP A 77 2.25 7.50 -15.30
CA ASP A 77 1.48 8.36 -14.42
C ASP A 77 0.25 7.62 -13.89
N ASN A 78 -0.49 8.26 -12.99
CA ASN A 78 -1.64 7.65 -12.34
C ASN A 78 -2.66 7.13 -13.37
N GLY A 79 -2.96 7.94 -14.39
CA GLY A 79 -3.94 7.54 -15.40
C GLY A 79 -3.48 6.34 -16.21
N THR A 80 -2.20 6.30 -16.55
CA THR A 80 -1.63 5.20 -17.34
C THR A 80 -1.62 3.89 -16.56
N MET A 81 -1.55 3.96 -15.23
CA MET A 81 -1.56 2.77 -14.38
C MET A 81 -2.88 2.01 -14.44
N GLU A 82 -3.96 2.65 -14.83
CA GLU A 82 -5.27 2.02 -14.96
C GLU A 82 -5.65 1.26 -13.69
N PHE A 83 -5.52 1.94 -12.56
CA PHE A 83 -5.87 1.32 -11.28
C PHE A 83 -7.34 0.91 -11.23
N GLY A 84 -7.58 -0.28 -10.72
CA GLY A 84 -8.92 -0.76 -10.46
C GLY A 84 -8.96 -1.47 -9.12
N TYR A 85 -10.00 -2.23 -8.87
CA TYR A 85 -10.11 -2.95 -7.61
C TYR A 85 -9.03 -4.03 -7.55
N ARG A 86 -8.06 -3.84 -6.67
CA ARG A 86 -6.95 -4.75 -6.44
C ARG A 86 -6.18 -5.07 -7.72
N THR A 87 -6.07 -4.09 -8.63
CA THR A 87 -5.38 -4.33 -9.90
C THR A 87 -4.78 -3.04 -10.46
N SER A 88 -3.84 -3.19 -11.36
CA SER A 88 -3.28 -2.12 -12.17
C SER A 88 -2.85 -2.71 -13.50
N VAL A 89 -2.44 -1.83 -14.43
CA VAL A 89 -1.96 -2.27 -15.74
C VAL A 89 -0.74 -3.19 -15.63
N ILE A 90 0.05 -3.04 -14.56
CA ILE A 90 1.30 -3.79 -14.41
C ILE A 90 1.06 -5.28 -14.22
N GLN A 91 -0.09 -5.67 -13.66
CA GLN A 91 -0.38 -7.09 -13.44
C GLN A 91 -0.32 -7.91 -14.71
N ASN A 92 -0.61 -7.30 -15.84
CA ASN A 92 -0.68 -8.00 -17.11
C ASN A 92 0.48 -7.63 -18.04
N GLN A 93 1.51 -6.98 -17.51
CA GLN A 93 2.64 -6.51 -18.30
C GLN A 93 3.95 -7.00 -17.70
N PRO A 94 4.97 -7.24 -18.53
CA PRO A 94 6.28 -7.69 -18.03
C PRO A 94 7.10 -6.52 -17.50
N PHE A 95 6.56 -5.79 -16.56
CA PHE A 95 7.21 -4.64 -15.95
C PHE A 95 7.66 -4.97 -14.54
N VAL A 96 8.81 -4.42 -14.13
CA VAL A 96 9.28 -4.50 -12.74
C VAL A 96 9.24 -3.09 -12.17
N VAL A 97 8.52 -2.93 -11.08
CA VAL A 97 8.44 -1.63 -10.39
C VAL A 97 9.75 -1.40 -9.65
N THR A 98 10.36 -0.24 -9.87
CA THR A 98 11.58 0.12 -9.16
C THR A 98 11.36 1.24 -8.16
N LYS A 99 10.39 2.12 -8.39
CA LYS A 99 10.18 3.29 -7.56
C LYS A 99 8.74 3.78 -7.71
N VAL A 100 8.18 4.32 -6.63
CA VAL A 100 6.84 4.91 -6.65
C VAL A 100 6.94 6.31 -6.07
N THR A 101 6.32 7.28 -6.73
CA THR A 101 6.25 8.66 -6.25
C THR A 101 4.82 8.95 -5.85
N PHE A 102 4.64 9.39 -4.60
CA PHE A 102 3.35 9.75 -4.05
C PHE A 102 3.21 11.26 -4.02
N ARG A 103 2.04 11.75 -4.35
CA ARG A 103 1.70 13.16 -4.18
C ARG A 103 0.75 13.27 -3.00
N LEU A 104 1.21 13.93 -1.94
CA LEU A 104 0.48 14.04 -0.69
C LEU A 104 0.13 15.48 -0.42
N GLU A 105 -0.54 15.75 0.69
CA GLU A 105 -0.92 17.11 1.08
C GLU A 105 -0.42 17.37 2.48
N GLN A 106 -0.14 18.64 2.76
CA GLN A 106 0.22 19.02 4.12
C GLN A 106 -1.01 18.89 5.02
N GLY A 107 -0.80 18.31 6.20
CA GLY A 107 -1.85 18.11 7.15
C GLY A 107 -1.40 18.46 8.54
N ASP A 108 -2.30 18.32 9.50
CA ASP A 108 -2.00 18.53 10.91
C ASP A 108 -1.34 17.24 11.44
N PRO A 109 -0.10 17.31 11.94
CA PRO A 109 0.56 16.10 12.45
C PRO A 109 -0.24 15.38 13.52
N GLU A 110 -0.95 16.10 14.36
CA GLU A 110 -1.77 15.47 15.40
C GLU A 110 -2.93 14.70 14.80
N GLN A 111 -3.58 15.27 13.79
CA GLN A 111 -4.69 14.60 13.11
C GLN A 111 -4.22 13.39 12.35
N ILE A 112 -3.06 13.47 11.72
CA ILE A 112 -2.47 12.33 11.01
C ILE A 112 -2.22 11.20 11.99
N ALA A 113 -1.62 11.51 13.14
CA ALA A 113 -1.32 10.51 14.15
C ALA A 113 -2.60 9.88 14.71
N GLU A 114 -3.62 10.70 14.94
CA GLU A 114 -4.91 10.20 15.43
C GLU A 114 -5.57 9.27 14.43
N LYS A 115 -5.53 9.62 13.15
CA LYS A 115 -6.11 8.79 12.12
C LYS A 115 -5.38 7.47 12.01
N MET A 116 -4.06 7.49 12.07
CA MET A 116 -3.28 6.25 12.03
C MET A 116 -3.57 5.36 13.23
N ALA A 117 -3.70 5.97 14.41
CA ALA A 117 -4.03 5.22 15.62
C ALA A 117 -5.43 4.61 15.54
N ASP A 118 -6.38 5.36 15.00
CA ASP A 118 -7.75 4.88 14.82
C ASP A 118 -7.80 3.69 13.86
N LEU A 119 -7.08 3.80 12.75
CA LEU A 119 -7.04 2.72 11.77
C LEU A 119 -6.36 1.48 12.35
N ALA A 120 -5.31 1.67 13.14
CA ALA A 120 -4.65 0.54 13.79
C ALA A 120 -5.59 -0.15 14.77
N LYS A 121 -6.39 0.62 15.49
CA LYS A 121 -7.37 0.07 16.42
C LYS A 121 -8.43 -0.74 15.68
N ARG A 122 -8.96 -0.19 14.59
CA ARG A 122 -9.95 -0.90 13.78
C ARG A 122 -9.40 -2.21 13.25
N ARG A 123 -8.15 -2.20 12.82
CA ARG A 123 -7.51 -3.41 12.29
C ARG A 123 -7.37 -4.47 13.37
N ARG A 124 -6.96 -4.08 14.57
CA ARG A 124 -6.86 -5.04 15.68
C ARG A 124 -8.21 -5.64 16.03
N GLU A 125 -9.25 -4.83 16.05
CA GLU A 125 -10.60 -5.31 16.35
C GLU A 125 -11.09 -6.28 15.28
N ASN A 126 -10.87 -5.95 14.02
CA ASN A 126 -11.25 -6.82 12.91
C ASN A 126 -10.49 -8.13 12.96
N ASN A 127 -9.19 -8.07 13.24
CA ASN A 127 -8.38 -9.30 13.33
C ASN A 127 -8.84 -10.19 14.47
N ARG A 128 -9.22 -9.58 15.60
CA ARG A 128 -9.71 -10.35 16.73
C ARG A 128 -10.97 -11.13 16.38
N TRP A 129 -11.87 -10.50 15.61
CA TRP A 129 -13.11 -11.17 15.21
C TRP A 129 -12.88 -12.23 14.14
N SER A 130 -11.88 -12.04 13.28
CA SER A 130 -11.62 -12.97 12.19
C SER A 130 -10.79 -14.18 12.62
N ILE A 131 -9.96 -14.03 13.66
CA ILE A 131 -9.07 -15.12 14.10
C ILE A 131 -9.81 -16.40 14.44
N PRO A 132 -10.93 -16.38 15.20
CA PRO A 132 -11.62 -17.63 15.50
C PRO A 132 -12.06 -18.39 14.25
N ALA A 133 -12.56 -17.67 13.26
CA ALA A 133 -12.97 -18.30 12.02
C ALA A 133 -11.76 -18.87 11.28
N GLN A 134 -10.66 -18.14 11.28
CA GLN A 134 -9.45 -18.62 10.64
C GLN A 134 -8.85 -19.81 11.36
N ALA A 135 -8.92 -19.80 12.68
CA ALA A 135 -8.41 -20.91 13.46
C ALA A 135 -9.20 -22.19 13.19
N ALA A 136 -10.50 -22.07 13.09
CA ALA A 136 -11.35 -23.20 12.75
C ALA A 136 -11.02 -23.72 11.36
N HIS A 137 -10.73 -22.81 10.47
CA HIS A 137 -10.40 -23.13 9.11
C HIS A 137 -9.02 -23.77 8.99
N LEU A 138 -8.05 -23.22 9.68
CA LEU A 138 -6.69 -23.70 9.59
C LEU A 138 -6.47 -25.02 10.29
N SER A 139 -7.13 -25.20 11.37
CA SER A 139 -6.98 -26.43 12.12
C SER A 139 -7.81 -27.53 11.52
N ALA A 140 -8.42 -27.28 10.76
CA ALA A 140 -9.03 -28.24 10.29
C ALA A 140 -9.18 -28.58 9.06
N PRO A 141 -9.30 -27.67 8.98
CA PRO A 141 -9.25 -27.98 8.37
C PRO A 141 -9.41 -28.26 7.94
N ARG A 142 -9.22 -28.30 7.43
CA ARG A 142 -8.86 -28.43 7.01
C ARG A 142 -9.21 -29.16 7.09
N ASP A 143 -9.49 -29.21 7.04
CA ASP A 143 -9.48 -29.63 7.21
C ASP A 143 -10.10 -29.98 7.21
N ILE A 144 -10.39 -29.95 6.93
CA ILE A 144 -10.54 -29.94 6.92
C ILE A 144 -10.86 -30.25 6.41
N LEU A 145 -10.82 -30.12 5.73
CA LEU A 145 -10.63 -30.26 5.36
C LEU A 145 -10.73 -31.12 5.21
N ARG A 146 -10.66 -31.61 5.15
CA ARG A 146 -10.41 -32.40 5.08
C ARG A 146 -10.71 -33.41 5.25
N ASP A 147 -11.02 -33.42 5.02
CA ASP A 147 -11.12 -34.13 5.25
C ASP A 147 -11.37 -34.72 5.24
N ASN A 148 -11.45 -34.85 4.76
CA ASN A 148 -11.44 -35.19 4.78
C ASN A 148 -11.39 -35.44 4.79
#